data_1e403608e4b76e6a6d0bd26a9a3bea07
#
_entry.id   1e403608e4b76e6a6d0bd26a9a3bea07
#
_cell.length_a   1.000
_cell.length_b   1.000
_cell.length_c   1.000
_cell.angle_alpha   90.00
_cell.angle_beta   90.00
_cell.angle_gamma   90.00
#
_symmetry.space_group_name_H-M   'P 1'
#
loop_
_entity.id
_entity.type
_entity.pdbx_description
1 polymer ?
#
loop_
_entity_poly.entity_id
_entity_poly.type
_entity_poly.pdbx_seq_one_letter_code
_entity_poly.pdbx_strand_id
1 'polypeptide(L)'
;MAQASQATDVVDGVAVPARRYSAPVPAPPRYKLVLGLLALGLGVGCVVIGVWDLLVRDASVYRCPPDCGRPPAAAPVATLPRYQAPTGEFSVSYPAPGGDYEVTTGDNGVTARSATGGALRLFSEPAQGRAARQVVAQLMAREYPGSEIAYQLPNTTVGYQVGYGVVANFQQPGLASKVDSRLVVMAAVKNDLALIAVAEGPFRRFSPDFGPGLPSAANLEIAIDMGKYVESFSWKGDPPR
;
A
#
# COMPACT_ATOMS: atom_id res chain seq x y z
N MET A 1 -29.36 72.00 -24.86
CA MET A 1 -28.41 72.18 -23.74
C MET A 1 -29.14 71.88 -22.47
N ALA A 2 -28.96 70.68 -21.94
CA ALA A 2 -29.55 70.23 -20.69
C ALA A 2 -28.48 70.25 -19.61
N GLN A 3 -28.62 71.16 -18.64
CA GLN A 3 -27.79 71.24 -17.46
C GLN A 3 -28.16 70.10 -16.53
N ALA A 4 -27.18 69.20 -16.31
CA ALA A 4 -27.29 68.17 -15.30
C ALA A 4 -27.14 68.80 -13.91
N SER A 5 -28.20 68.77 -13.11
CA SER A 5 -28.21 69.18 -11.70
C SER A 5 -27.32 68.19 -10.92
N GLN A 6 -26.32 68.71 -10.23
CA GLN A 6 -25.48 67.94 -9.30
C GLN A 6 -26.25 67.83 -7.98
N ALA A 7 -26.67 66.62 -7.65
CA ALA A 7 -27.16 66.30 -6.31
C ALA A 7 -25.95 66.13 -5.38
N THR A 8 -25.85 66.95 -4.34
CA THR A 8 -24.87 66.80 -3.24
C THR A 8 -25.61 66.26 -2.03
N ASP A 9 -25.25 65.07 -1.59
CA ASP A 9 -25.65 64.57 -0.29
C ASP A 9 -24.73 65.14 0.80
N VAL A 10 -25.34 65.77 1.80
CA VAL A 10 -24.61 66.34 2.93
C VAL A 10 -24.77 65.43 4.14
N VAL A 11 -23.74 64.77 4.54
CA VAL A 11 -23.70 63.99 5.78
C VAL A 11 -22.61 64.65 6.67
N ASP A 12 -22.99 65.07 7.90
CA ASP A 12 -22.13 65.66 8.93
C ASP A 12 -21.33 66.93 8.52
N GLY A 13 -21.99 67.79 7.74
CA GLY A 13 -21.39 69.12 7.42
C GLY A 13 -20.21 69.12 6.44
N VAL A 14 -19.85 67.99 5.90
CA VAL A 14 -18.81 67.86 4.85
C VAL A 14 -19.46 67.48 3.52
N ALA A 15 -19.34 68.36 2.52
CA ALA A 15 -19.82 68.05 1.17
C ALA A 15 -18.94 67.00 0.49
N VAL A 16 -19.44 65.79 0.38
CA VAL A 16 -18.76 64.70 -0.32
C VAL A 16 -19.25 64.69 -1.78
N PRO A 17 -18.36 64.78 -2.77
CA PRO A 17 -18.77 64.74 -4.17
C PRO A 17 -19.40 63.38 -4.47
N ALA A 18 -20.65 63.40 -4.96
CA ALA A 18 -21.33 62.17 -5.36
C ALA A 18 -20.49 61.43 -6.42
N ARG A 19 -20.08 60.21 -6.08
CA ARG A 19 -19.41 59.35 -7.05
C ARG A 19 -20.37 59.09 -8.20
N ARG A 20 -20.03 59.57 -9.39
CA ARG A 20 -20.74 59.20 -10.60
C ARG A 20 -20.56 57.68 -10.82
N TYR A 21 -21.59 56.93 -10.61
CA TYR A 21 -21.64 55.56 -11.08
C TYR A 21 -21.68 55.58 -12.60
N SER A 22 -20.57 55.25 -13.23
CA SER A 22 -20.55 55.00 -14.66
C SER A 22 -21.35 53.71 -14.91
N ALA A 23 -22.37 53.81 -15.74
CA ALA A 23 -23.08 52.58 -16.16
C ALA A 23 -22.05 51.61 -16.77
N PRO A 24 -22.14 50.31 -16.46
CA PRO A 24 -21.22 49.34 -17.02
C PRO A 24 -21.26 49.38 -18.55
N VAL A 25 -20.11 49.60 -19.15
CA VAL A 25 -19.98 49.62 -20.62
C VAL A 25 -20.43 48.27 -21.14
N PRO A 26 -21.40 48.20 -22.07
CA PRO A 26 -21.82 46.93 -22.62
C PRO A 26 -20.65 46.23 -23.28
N ALA A 27 -20.39 44.95 -22.87
CA ALA A 27 -19.30 44.16 -23.41
C ALA A 27 -19.42 44.03 -24.93
N PRO A 28 -18.32 44.24 -25.68
CA PRO A 28 -18.37 44.19 -27.14
C PRO A 28 -18.92 42.83 -27.62
N PRO A 29 -19.66 42.78 -28.72
CA PRO A 29 -20.32 41.56 -29.21
C PRO A 29 -19.36 40.38 -29.43
N ARG A 30 -18.07 40.65 -29.63
CA ARG A 30 -17.01 39.64 -29.75
C ARG A 30 -16.79 38.83 -28.46
N TYR A 31 -17.07 39.44 -27.29
CA TYR A 31 -16.95 38.76 -26.02
C TYR A 31 -17.96 37.60 -25.88
N LYS A 32 -19.16 37.77 -26.35
CA LYS A 32 -20.19 36.69 -26.37
C LYS A 32 -19.76 35.53 -27.27
N LEU A 33 -19.10 35.81 -28.37
CA LEU A 33 -18.59 34.82 -29.32
C LEU A 33 -17.43 34.01 -28.69
N VAL A 34 -16.52 34.70 -28.01
CA VAL A 34 -15.40 34.05 -27.28
C VAL A 34 -15.91 33.16 -26.14
N LEU A 35 -16.90 33.64 -25.37
CA LEU A 35 -17.51 32.86 -24.30
C LEU A 35 -18.26 31.64 -24.86
N GLY A 36 -18.96 31.78 -25.97
CA GLY A 36 -19.61 30.68 -26.66
C GLY A 36 -18.63 29.63 -27.13
N LEU A 37 -17.50 30.02 -27.71
CA LEU A 37 -16.44 29.10 -28.14
C LEU A 37 -15.76 28.38 -26.95
N LEU A 38 -15.53 29.07 -25.85
CA LEU A 38 -14.99 28.50 -24.62
C LEU A 38 -15.94 27.49 -24.01
N ALA A 39 -17.24 27.79 -23.94
CA ALA A 39 -18.24 26.87 -23.43
C ALA A 39 -18.37 25.62 -24.32
N LEU A 40 -18.33 25.81 -25.65
CA LEU A 40 -18.35 24.70 -26.59
C LEU A 40 -17.11 23.82 -26.46
N GLY A 41 -15.92 24.42 -26.33
CA GLY A 41 -14.66 23.69 -26.13
C GLY A 41 -14.63 22.89 -24.83
N LEU A 42 -15.13 23.45 -23.74
CA LEU A 42 -15.29 22.74 -22.46
C LEU A 42 -16.29 21.59 -22.57
N GLY A 43 -17.42 21.82 -23.22
CA GLY A 43 -18.45 20.78 -23.42
C GLY A 43 -17.91 19.60 -24.25
N VAL A 44 -17.25 19.89 -25.37
CA VAL A 44 -16.61 18.84 -26.19
C VAL A 44 -15.50 18.13 -25.42
N GLY A 45 -14.68 18.84 -24.66
CA GLY A 45 -13.63 18.29 -23.81
C GLY A 45 -14.19 17.28 -22.77
N CYS A 46 -15.26 17.66 -22.07
CA CYS A 46 -15.93 16.76 -21.12
C CYS A 46 -16.51 15.51 -21.79
N VAL A 47 -17.10 15.64 -22.97
CA VAL A 47 -17.64 14.49 -23.71
C VAL A 47 -16.51 13.56 -24.15
N VAL A 48 -15.41 14.10 -24.67
CA VAL A 48 -14.24 13.31 -25.11
C VAL A 48 -13.64 12.57 -23.92
N ILE A 49 -13.46 13.23 -22.77
CA ILE A 49 -12.93 12.58 -21.55
C ILE A 49 -13.90 11.51 -21.05
N GLY A 50 -15.20 11.77 -21.05
CA GLY A 50 -16.20 10.78 -20.63
C GLY A 50 -16.25 9.55 -21.54
N VAL A 51 -16.18 9.74 -22.86
CA VAL A 51 -16.13 8.64 -23.83
C VAL A 51 -14.80 7.87 -23.68
N TRP A 52 -13.69 8.59 -23.50
CA TRP A 52 -12.39 7.96 -23.27
C TRP A 52 -12.38 7.12 -22.00
N ASP A 53 -12.92 7.64 -20.89
CA ASP A 53 -13.03 6.92 -19.62
C ASP A 53 -13.89 5.65 -19.77
N LEU A 54 -15.00 5.72 -20.49
CA LEU A 54 -15.83 4.56 -20.81
C LEU A 54 -15.08 3.51 -21.66
N LEU A 55 -14.35 3.92 -22.69
CA LEU A 55 -13.58 3.02 -23.53
C LEU A 55 -12.40 2.40 -22.81
N VAL A 56 -11.73 3.17 -21.95
CA VAL A 56 -10.61 2.68 -21.15
C VAL A 56 -11.09 1.76 -20.02
N ARG A 57 -12.24 2.05 -19.40
CA ARG A 57 -12.84 1.16 -18.40
C ARG A 57 -13.23 -0.19 -19.00
N ASP A 58 -13.79 -0.22 -20.21
CA ASP A 58 -14.08 -1.47 -20.88
C ASP A 58 -12.82 -2.25 -21.29
N ALA A 59 -11.73 -1.55 -21.62
CA ALA A 59 -10.43 -2.17 -21.91
C ALA A 59 -9.69 -2.65 -20.67
N SER A 60 -9.95 -2.03 -19.49
CA SER A 60 -9.34 -2.37 -18.20
C SER A 60 -10.18 -3.30 -17.34
N VAL A 61 -11.28 -3.84 -17.86
CA VAL A 61 -11.95 -4.96 -17.18
C VAL A 61 -10.96 -6.10 -17.11
N TYR A 62 -10.33 -6.22 -15.94
CA TYR A 62 -9.51 -7.37 -15.59
C TYR A 62 -10.37 -8.62 -15.79
N ARG A 63 -10.25 -9.22 -16.96
CA ARG A 63 -10.82 -10.53 -17.19
C ARG A 63 -10.00 -11.50 -16.36
N CYS A 64 -10.49 -11.73 -15.17
CA CYS A 64 -9.97 -12.83 -14.38
C CYS A 64 -9.86 -14.06 -15.25
N PRO A 65 -8.71 -14.74 -15.29
CA PRO A 65 -8.63 -16.10 -15.79
C PRO A 65 -9.77 -16.92 -15.18
N PRO A 66 -10.22 -18.01 -15.80
CA PRO A 66 -11.36 -18.80 -15.32
C PRO A 66 -11.24 -19.25 -13.85
N ASP A 67 -10.05 -19.17 -13.28
CA ASP A 67 -9.77 -19.50 -11.86
C ASP A 67 -9.85 -18.30 -10.92
N CYS A 68 -10.03 -17.07 -11.41
CA CYS A 68 -10.25 -15.89 -10.58
C CYS A 68 -11.63 -15.97 -9.93
N GLY A 69 -11.65 -15.81 -8.62
CA GLY A 69 -12.88 -15.94 -7.81
C GLY A 69 -13.09 -17.34 -7.27
N ARG A 70 -12.27 -18.31 -7.63
CA ARG A 70 -12.11 -19.46 -6.74
C ARG A 70 -11.43 -18.97 -5.47
N PRO A 71 -11.99 -19.23 -4.29
CA PRO A 71 -11.21 -19.10 -3.08
C PRO A 71 -9.90 -19.87 -3.33
N PRO A 72 -8.75 -19.34 -2.87
CA PRO A 72 -7.49 -20.07 -3.05
C PRO A 72 -7.72 -21.50 -2.64
N ALA A 73 -7.41 -22.44 -3.55
CA ALA A 73 -7.58 -23.87 -3.32
C ALA A 73 -6.68 -24.38 -2.16
N ALA A 74 -5.99 -23.47 -1.48
CA ALA A 74 -5.22 -23.75 -0.30
C ALA A 74 -6.16 -24.18 0.83
N ALA A 75 -5.80 -25.24 1.52
CA ALA A 75 -6.47 -25.70 2.73
C ALA A 75 -6.67 -24.51 3.70
N PRO A 76 -7.81 -24.45 4.41
CA PRO A 76 -8.01 -23.47 5.47
C PRO A 76 -6.83 -23.47 6.45
N VAL A 77 -6.49 -22.31 7.01
CA VAL A 77 -5.36 -22.19 7.96
C VAL A 77 -5.44 -23.18 9.11
N ALA A 78 -6.65 -23.54 9.54
CA ALA A 78 -6.89 -24.56 10.57
C ALA A 78 -6.43 -25.98 10.17
N THR A 79 -6.29 -26.28 8.88
CA THR A 79 -5.84 -27.58 8.35
C THR A 79 -4.39 -27.59 7.93
N LEU A 80 -3.72 -26.42 7.97
CA LEU A 80 -2.29 -26.34 7.68
C LEU A 80 -1.46 -26.92 8.84
N PRO A 81 -0.30 -27.50 8.55
CA PRO A 81 0.61 -27.93 9.59
C PRO A 81 0.98 -26.77 10.49
N ARG A 82 1.11 -27.04 11.79
CA ARG A 82 1.42 -26.06 12.81
C ARG A 82 2.76 -26.37 13.46
N TYR A 83 3.64 -25.42 13.44
CA TYR A 83 4.87 -25.42 14.19
C TYR A 83 4.58 -25.00 15.63
N GLN A 84 5.19 -25.69 16.56
CA GLN A 84 5.20 -25.31 17.97
C GLN A 84 6.66 -25.24 18.43
N ALA A 85 7.04 -24.11 18.99
CA ALA A 85 8.39 -23.95 19.52
C ALA A 85 8.68 -24.99 20.60
N PRO A 86 9.89 -25.57 20.68
CA PRO A 86 10.25 -26.56 21.70
C PRO A 86 10.01 -26.07 23.13
N THR A 87 10.15 -24.78 23.38
CA THR A 87 9.87 -24.12 24.66
C THR A 87 8.38 -23.90 24.93
N GLY A 88 7.54 -24.13 23.92
CA GLY A 88 6.09 -23.87 23.99
C GLY A 88 5.72 -22.38 24.06
N GLU A 89 6.65 -21.47 23.76
CA GLU A 89 6.42 -20.02 23.88
C GLU A 89 5.53 -19.48 22.78
N PHE A 90 5.54 -20.10 21.61
CA PHE A 90 4.68 -19.73 20.51
C PHE A 90 4.40 -20.89 19.58
N SER A 91 3.41 -20.69 18.73
CA SER A 91 3.10 -21.58 17.60
C SER A 91 2.68 -20.76 16.38
N VAL A 92 2.80 -21.37 15.19
CA VAL A 92 2.42 -20.73 13.92
C VAL A 92 2.09 -21.78 12.88
N SER A 93 1.08 -21.54 12.04
CA SER A 93 0.81 -22.38 10.88
C SER A 93 1.77 -22.03 9.75
N TYR A 94 2.12 -23.01 8.94
CA TYR A 94 3.06 -22.83 7.83
C TYR A 94 2.59 -23.57 6.58
N PRO A 95 3.15 -23.26 5.38
CA PRO A 95 2.81 -23.97 4.16
C PRO A 95 3.03 -25.48 4.28
N ALA A 96 2.08 -26.28 3.79
CA ALA A 96 2.22 -27.74 3.81
C ALA A 96 3.44 -28.15 2.95
N PRO A 97 4.30 -29.05 3.47
CA PRO A 97 5.39 -29.61 2.69
C PRO A 97 4.87 -30.40 1.47
N GLY A 98 5.63 -30.41 0.38
CA GLY A 98 5.30 -31.18 -0.82
C GLY A 98 4.41 -30.46 -1.84
N GLY A 99 4.04 -29.18 -1.60
CA GLY A 99 3.49 -28.30 -2.63
C GLY A 99 4.60 -27.48 -3.30
N ASP A 100 4.33 -26.19 -3.51
CA ASP A 100 5.27 -25.25 -4.13
C ASP A 100 6.42 -24.81 -3.20
N TYR A 101 6.45 -25.35 -1.97
CA TYR A 101 7.39 -24.94 -0.93
C TYR A 101 8.20 -26.09 -0.37
N GLU A 102 9.52 -25.88 -0.31
CA GLU A 102 10.42 -26.65 0.55
C GLU A 102 10.41 -26.05 1.96
N VAL A 103 10.03 -26.84 2.95
CA VAL A 103 9.86 -26.36 4.33
C VAL A 103 10.92 -26.95 5.23
N THR A 104 11.60 -26.09 5.98
CA THR A 104 12.55 -26.46 7.02
C THR A 104 12.12 -25.88 8.35
N THR A 105 12.10 -26.71 9.40
CA THR A 105 11.82 -26.28 10.77
C THR A 105 13.10 -26.23 11.58
N GLY A 106 13.27 -25.18 12.39
CA GLY A 106 14.38 -25.01 13.33
C GLY A 106 13.87 -24.82 14.76
N ASP A 107 14.77 -24.54 15.69
CA ASP A 107 14.41 -24.38 17.11
C ASP A 107 13.53 -23.16 17.40
N ASN A 108 13.66 -22.12 16.57
CA ASN A 108 12.99 -20.84 16.76
C ASN A 108 11.97 -20.50 15.68
N GLY A 109 11.69 -21.42 14.74
CA GLY A 109 10.71 -21.14 13.68
C GLY A 109 10.78 -22.03 12.46
N VAL A 110 10.16 -21.55 11.41
CA VAL A 110 9.97 -22.24 10.13
C VAL A 110 10.45 -21.38 8.98
N THR A 111 11.10 -22.00 8.01
CA THR A 111 11.47 -21.39 6.73
C THR A 111 10.83 -22.21 5.60
N ALA A 112 10.06 -21.54 4.75
CA ALA A 112 9.49 -22.11 3.53
C ALA A 112 10.13 -21.41 2.32
N ARG A 113 10.69 -22.17 1.39
CA ARG A 113 11.32 -21.67 0.16
C ARG A 113 10.49 -22.08 -1.04
N SER A 114 10.24 -21.15 -1.92
CA SER A 114 9.58 -21.41 -3.19
C SER A 114 10.59 -21.75 -4.28
N ALA A 115 10.21 -22.62 -5.21
CA ALA A 115 10.98 -22.91 -6.42
C ALA A 115 11.25 -21.65 -7.29
N THR A 116 10.44 -20.61 -7.13
CA THR A 116 10.61 -19.31 -7.83
C THR A 116 11.66 -18.39 -7.20
N GLY A 117 12.35 -18.83 -6.13
CA GLY A 117 13.39 -18.08 -5.43
C GLY A 117 12.88 -17.21 -4.28
N GLY A 118 11.60 -17.31 -3.93
CA GLY A 118 11.06 -16.63 -2.74
C GLY A 118 11.29 -17.45 -1.46
N ALA A 119 11.34 -16.76 -0.30
CA ALA A 119 11.38 -17.40 1.00
C ALA A 119 10.44 -16.71 1.99
N LEU A 120 9.75 -17.51 2.80
CA LEU A 120 8.94 -17.10 3.94
C LEU A 120 9.58 -17.64 5.21
N ARG A 121 9.88 -16.78 6.16
CA ARG A 121 10.42 -17.14 7.47
C ARG A 121 9.44 -16.69 8.55
N LEU A 122 9.06 -17.58 9.42
CA LEU A 122 8.15 -17.37 10.54
C LEU A 122 8.88 -17.83 11.82
N PHE A 123 9.28 -16.92 12.66
CA PHE A 123 10.16 -17.23 13.77
C PHE A 123 9.99 -16.28 14.96
N SER A 124 10.63 -16.62 16.06
CA SER A 124 10.67 -15.78 17.24
C SER A 124 12.08 -15.40 17.63
N GLU A 125 12.22 -14.25 18.32
CA GLU A 125 13.41 -13.87 19.06
C GLU A 125 13.04 -13.18 20.39
N PRO A 126 13.89 -13.23 21.42
CA PRO A 126 13.69 -12.45 22.64
C PRO A 126 13.63 -10.96 22.32
N ALA A 127 12.59 -10.29 22.78
CA ALA A 127 12.46 -8.86 22.53
C ALA A 127 13.44 -8.04 23.36
N GLN A 128 13.82 -8.50 24.55
CA GLN A 128 14.77 -7.81 25.45
C GLN A 128 14.34 -6.37 25.75
N GLY A 129 13.06 -6.18 26.04
CA GLY A 129 12.47 -4.87 26.29
C GLY A 129 12.29 -3.97 25.04
N ARG A 130 12.64 -4.45 23.84
CA ARG A 130 12.49 -3.69 22.58
C ARG A 130 11.04 -3.70 22.11
N ALA A 131 10.57 -2.55 21.60
CA ALA A 131 9.32 -2.47 20.88
C ALA A 131 9.44 -3.10 19.47
N ALA A 132 8.34 -3.50 18.85
CA ALA A 132 8.30 -4.12 17.53
C ALA A 132 9.10 -3.34 16.46
N ARG A 133 9.02 -2.02 16.46
CA ARG A 133 9.78 -1.15 15.54
C ARG A 133 11.29 -1.30 15.72
N GLN A 134 11.75 -1.43 16.94
CA GLN A 134 13.19 -1.60 17.24
C GLN A 134 13.68 -3.01 16.83
N VAL A 135 12.83 -4.03 17.06
CA VAL A 135 13.11 -5.41 16.60
C VAL A 135 13.26 -5.43 15.07
N VAL A 136 12.31 -4.86 14.34
CA VAL A 136 12.38 -4.78 12.88
C VAL A 136 13.62 -4.01 12.43
N ALA A 137 13.91 -2.85 13.03
CA ALA A 137 15.08 -2.05 12.65
C ALA A 137 16.39 -2.81 12.88
N GLN A 138 16.51 -3.53 13.98
CA GLN A 138 17.69 -4.35 14.28
C GLN A 138 17.83 -5.53 13.33
N LEU A 139 16.72 -6.22 13.01
CA LEU A 139 16.71 -7.31 12.04
C LEU A 139 17.17 -6.82 10.67
N MET A 140 16.62 -5.68 10.21
CA MET A 140 17.00 -5.06 8.94
C MET A 140 18.49 -4.73 8.89
N ALA A 141 19.02 -4.12 9.95
CA ALA A 141 20.45 -3.78 10.03
C ALA A 141 21.36 -5.01 10.05
N ARG A 142 20.93 -6.11 10.69
CA ARG A 142 21.69 -7.33 10.83
C ARG A 142 21.69 -8.19 9.57
N GLU A 143 20.51 -8.40 8.98
CA GLU A 143 20.32 -9.40 7.91
C GLU A 143 20.23 -8.79 6.52
N TYR A 144 19.81 -7.54 6.43
CA TYR A 144 19.61 -6.82 5.15
C TYR A 144 20.36 -5.49 5.10
N PRO A 145 21.67 -5.46 5.37
CA PRO A 145 22.44 -4.22 5.34
C PRO A 145 22.39 -3.60 3.94
N GLY A 146 22.17 -2.28 3.89
CA GLY A 146 22.08 -1.55 2.62
C GLY A 146 20.73 -1.69 1.89
N SER A 147 19.73 -2.33 2.50
CA SER A 147 18.36 -2.33 1.94
C SER A 147 17.73 -0.95 2.00
N GLU A 148 16.95 -0.62 0.99
CA GLU A 148 16.20 0.63 0.90
C GLU A 148 14.75 0.41 1.32
N ILE A 149 14.29 1.10 2.37
CA ILE A 149 12.91 1.03 2.84
C ILE A 149 12.02 1.74 1.82
N ALA A 150 11.16 0.97 1.14
CA ALA A 150 10.19 1.50 0.20
C ALA A 150 9.02 2.15 0.93
N TYR A 151 8.48 1.51 1.99
CA TYR A 151 7.45 2.09 2.86
C TYR A 151 7.36 1.35 4.19
N GLN A 152 6.72 2.00 5.17
CA GLN A 152 6.51 1.49 6.51
C GLN A 152 5.08 0.99 6.69
N LEU A 153 4.91 -0.01 7.56
CA LEU A 153 3.64 -0.61 7.95
C LEU A 153 3.41 -0.40 9.46
N PRO A 154 3.06 0.82 9.89
CA PRO A 154 3.05 1.18 11.32
C PRO A 154 1.95 0.50 12.14
N ASN A 155 0.89 0.00 11.49
CA ASN A 155 -0.26 -0.60 12.13
C ASN A 155 -0.47 -2.05 11.67
N THR A 156 0.61 -2.76 11.36
CA THR A 156 0.51 -4.17 11.01
C THR A 156 0.14 -5.01 12.22
N THR A 157 -0.46 -6.15 12.00
CA THR A 157 -0.78 -7.13 13.04
C THR A 157 -0.02 -8.42 12.80
N VAL A 158 0.42 -9.05 13.88
CA VAL A 158 1.01 -10.39 13.88
C VAL A 158 0.31 -11.16 15.00
N GLY A 159 -0.34 -12.25 14.69
CA GLY A 159 -1.13 -13.00 15.68
C GLY A 159 -2.16 -12.14 16.41
N TYR A 160 -2.79 -11.18 15.71
CA TYR A 160 -3.72 -10.18 16.24
C TYR A 160 -3.12 -9.18 17.25
N GLN A 161 -1.82 -9.23 17.47
CA GLN A 161 -1.11 -8.23 18.26
C GLN A 161 -0.65 -7.10 17.33
N VAL A 162 -0.93 -5.85 17.72
CA VAL A 162 -0.43 -4.68 16.98
C VAL A 162 1.10 -4.68 17.02
N GLY A 163 1.68 -4.48 15.87
CA GLY A 163 3.12 -4.51 15.66
C GLY A 163 3.59 -3.42 14.70
N TYR A 164 4.69 -3.70 14.06
CA TYR A 164 5.31 -2.81 13.07
C TYR A 164 5.93 -3.64 11.95
N GLY A 165 5.92 -3.10 10.76
CA GLY A 165 6.55 -3.73 9.61
C GLY A 165 7.16 -2.73 8.65
N VAL A 166 7.92 -3.25 7.70
CA VAL A 166 8.51 -2.51 6.59
C VAL A 166 8.46 -3.34 5.32
N VAL A 167 8.40 -2.65 4.20
CA VAL A 167 8.69 -3.20 2.88
C VAL A 167 9.96 -2.53 2.39
N ALA A 168 10.94 -3.32 1.96
CA ALA A 168 12.21 -2.81 1.51
C ALA A 168 12.68 -3.50 0.22
N ASN A 169 13.52 -2.82 -0.52
CA ASN A 169 14.21 -3.37 -1.68
C ASN A 169 15.66 -3.64 -1.30
N PHE A 170 16.22 -4.73 -1.80
CA PHE A 170 17.62 -5.06 -1.56
C PHE A 170 18.19 -5.82 -2.76
N GLN A 171 19.52 -5.86 -2.84
CA GLN A 171 20.21 -6.63 -3.86
C GLN A 171 20.79 -7.88 -3.20
N GLN A 172 20.44 -9.05 -3.71
CA GLN A 172 21.03 -10.28 -3.21
C GLN A 172 22.52 -10.35 -3.57
N PRO A 173 23.43 -10.50 -2.60
CA PRO A 173 24.84 -10.71 -2.89
C PRO A 173 25.04 -12.05 -3.59
N GLY A 174 25.86 -12.08 -4.65
CA GLY A 174 26.33 -13.32 -5.27
C GLY A 174 25.65 -13.76 -6.56
N LEU A 175 24.64 -13.05 -7.05
CA LEU A 175 24.11 -13.27 -8.39
C LEU A 175 24.88 -12.40 -9.40
N ALA A 176 25.34 -13.00 -10.50
CA ALA A 176 26.06 -12.31 -11.57
C ALA A 176 25.22 -11.24 -12.28
N SER A 177 23.91 -11.32 -12.18
CA SER A 177 22.96 -10.27 -12.55
C SER A 177 22.34 -9.72 -11.27
N LYS A 178 22.36 -8.39 -11.10
CA LYS A 178 21.68 -7.71 -9.99
C LYS A 178 20.18 -7.95 -10.11
N VAL A 179 19.68 -8.97 -9.43
CA VAL A 179 18.25 -9.18 -9.30
C VAL A 179 17.76 -8.31 -8.16
N ASP A 180 16.95 -7.32 -8.51
CA ASP A 180 16.26 -6.52 -7.52
C ASP A 180 15.34 -7.46 -6.72
N SER A 181 15.56 -7.55 -5.44
CA SER A 181 14.76 -8.34 -4.52
C SER A 181 13.98 -7.42 -3.59
N ARG A 182 12.82 -7.87 -3.19
CA ARG A 182 11.99 -7.18 -2.21
C ARG A 182 11.78 -8.05 -1.00
N LEU A 183 11.67 -7.41 0.14
CA LEU A 183 11.28 -8.09 1.37
C LEU A 183 10.15 -7.34 2.08
N VAL A 184 9.36 -8.11 2.82
CA VAL A 184 8.36 -7.63 3.77
C VAL A 184 8.73 -8.20 5.12
N VAL A 185 8.94 -7.34 6.10
CA VAL A 185 9.21 -7.73 7.48
C VAL A 185 8.07 -7.22 8.35
N MET A 186 7.51 -8.09 9.18
CA MET A 186 6.47 -7.74 10.15
C MET A 186 6.83 -8.36 11.50
N ALA A 187 6.67 -7.61 12.57
CA ALA A 187 6.90 -8.11 13.92
C ALA A 187 5.88 -7.55 14.90
N ALA A 188 5.51 -8.34 15.89
CA ALA A 188 4.82 -7.88 17.07
C ALA A 188 5.50 -8.44 18.32
N VAL A 189 5.39 -7.71 19.43
CA VAL A 189 6.01 -8.08 20.71
C VAL A 189 4.95 -8.24 21.77
N LYS A 190 5.00 -9.34 22.49
CA LYS A 190 4.17 -9.63 23.64
C LYS A 190 4.95 -10.53 24.60
N ASN A 191 4.85 -10.25 25.90
CA ASN A 191 5.54 -11.01 26.97
C ASN A 191 7.06 -11.15 26.73
N ASP A 192 7.70 -10.08 26.28
CA ASP A 192 9.12 -10.00 25.93
C ASP A 192 9.58 -10.97 24.81
N LEU A 193 8.64 -11.52 24.05
CA LEU A 193 8.88 -12.35 22.88
C LEU A 193 8.41 -11.62 21.63
N ALA A 194 9.30 -11.43 20.67
CA ALA A 194 8.97 -10.94 19.34
C ALA A 194 8.61 -12.12 18.43
N LEU A 195 7.45 -12.07 17.79
CA LEU A 195 7.10 -12.95 16.69
C LEU A 195 7.29 -12.19 15.38
N ILE A 196 8.02 -12.79 14.45
CA ILE A 196 8.53 -12.13 13.26
C ILE A 196 8.17 -12.95 12.04
N ALA A 197 7.67 -12.28 11.03
CA ALA A 197 7.44 -12.83 9.71
C ALA A 197 8.25 -12.05 8.68
N VAL A 198 9.01 -12.77 7.85
CA VAL A 198 9.79 -12.21 6.76
C VAL A 198 9.42 -12.94 5.47
N ALA A 199 8.98 -12.20 4.48
CA ALA A 199 8.83 -12.69 3.12
C ALA A 199 9.83 -11.96 2.21
N GLU A 200 10.64 -12.72 1.48
CA GLU A 200 11.65 -12.17 0.56
C GLU A 200 11.60 -12.87 -0.79
N GLY A 201 11.97 -12.19 -1.84
CA GLY A 201 12.03 -12.80 -3.16
C GLY A 201 12.31 -11.82 -4.29
N PRO A 202 12.44 -12.33 -5.52
CA PRO A 202 12.63 -11.49 -6.69
C PRO A 202 11.51 -10.46 -6.83
N PHE A 203 11.88 -9.21 -7.01
CA PHE A 203 10.93 -8.14 -7.23
C PHE A 203 10.42 -8.18 -8.68
N ARG A 204 9.16 -8.52 -8.85
CA ARG A 204 8.49 -8.43 -10.16
C ARG A 204 7.89 -7.05 -10.30
N ARG A 205 8.40 -6.26 -11.22
CA ARG A 205 7.70 -5.05 -11.65
C ARG A 205 6.48 -5.50 -12.46
N PHE A 206 5.31 -4.99 -12.10
CA PHE A 206 4.17 -5.13 -12.98
C PHE A 206 4.49 -4.49 -14.33
N SER A 207 4.03 -5.12 -15.40
CA SER A 207 4.09 -4.56 -16.73
C SER A 207 3.47 -3.14 -16.72
N PRO A 208 4.03 -2.19 -17.49
CA PRO A 208 3.43 -0.85 -17.61
C PRO A 208 1.97 -0.87 -18.06
N ASP A 209 1.49 -1.98 -18.63
CA ASP A 209 0.11 -2.18 -19.05
C ASP A 209 -0.89 -2.20 -17.87
N PHE A 210 -0.41 -2.43 -16.64
CA PHE A 210 -1.22 -2.38 -15.43
C PHE A 210 -1.12 -1.04 -14.68
N GLY A 211 -0.46 -0.06 -15.27
CA GLY A 211 -0.24 1.26 -14.69
C GLY A 211 0.82 1.27 -13.58
N PRO A 212 1.18 2.47 -13.09
CA PRO A 212 2.10 2.62 -11.97
C PRO A 212 1.36 2.25 -10.67
N GLY A 213 1.20 0.95 -10.44
CA GLY A 213 0.72 0.46 -9.14
C GLY A 213 1.67 0.93 -8.03
N LEU A 214 1.10 1.30 -6.89
CA LEU A 214 1.91 1.51 -5.68
C LEU A 214 2.78 0.27 -5.47
N PRO A 215 4.07 0.44 -5.14
CA PRO A 215 4.93 -0.68 -4.80
C PRO A 215 4.28 -1.43 -3.64
N SER A 216 3.68 -2.57 -3.92
CA SER A 216 2.96 -3.35 -2.93
C SER A 216 3.71 -4.62 -2.59
N ALA A 217 3.45 -5.18 -1.42
CA ALA A 217 3.93 -6.50 -1.05
C ALA A 217 3.45 -7.59 -2.01
N ALA A 218 2.36 -7.34 -2.75
CA ALA A 218 1.82 -8.22 -3.77
C ALA A 218 2.79 -8.49 -4.95
N ASN A 219 3.84 -7.69 -5.08
CA ASN A 219 4.90 -7.97 -6.04
C ASN A 219 5.75 -9.20 -5.68
N LEU A 220 5.59 -9.71 -4.46
CA LEU A 220 6.18 -10.97 -4.02
C LEU A 220 5.10 -12.05 -4.05
N GLU A 221 5.31 -13.08 -4.86
CA GLU A 221 4.38 -14.21 -4.94
C GLU A 221 4.16 -14.85 -3.56
N ILE A 222 5.24 -15.02 -2.81
CA ILE A 222 5.20 -15.59 -1.46
C ILE A 222 4.52 -14.70 -0.42
N ALA A 223 4.50 -13.38 -0.62
CA ALA A 223 3.87 -12.44 0.30
C ALA A 223 2.34 -12.38 0.14
N ILE A 224 1.80 -12.83 -0.99
CA ILE A 224 0.36 -12.88 -1.24
C ILE A 224 -0.33 -13.74 -0.18
N ASP A 225 0.27 -14.86 0.17
CA ASP A 225 -0.27 -15.79 1.17
C ASP A 225 0.22 -15.53 2.60
N MET A 226 1.18 -14.60 2.76
CA MET A 226 1.82 -14.34 4.04
C MET A 226 0.81 -14.00 5.15
N GLY A 227 -0.25 -13.25 4.82
CA GLY A 227 -1.24 -12.78 5.80
C GLY A 227 -1.84 -13.91 6.62
N LYS A 228 -2.22 -15.03 6.00
CA LYS A 228 -2.81 -16.18 6.70
C LYS A 228 -1.86 -16.83 7.71
N TYR A 229 -0.55 -16.83 7.42
CA TYR A 229 0.44 -17.37 8.35
C TYR A 229 0.75 -16.38 9.47
N VAL A 230 0.87 -15.10 9.15
CA VAL A 230 1.10 -14.02 10.12
C VAL A 230 -0.03 -13.96 11.16
N GLU A 231 -1.29 -14.08 10.72
CA GLU A 231 -2.45 -14.13 11.61
C GLU A 231 -2.50 -15.39 12.47
N SER A 232 -1.89 -16.49 12.01
CA SER A 232 -1.88 -17.77 12.73
C SER A 232 -0.89 -17.83 13.89
N PHE A 233 -0.02 -16.83 14.05
CA PHE A 233 0.87 -16.77 15.22
C PHE A 233 0.07 -16.71 16.53
N SER A 234 0.54 -17.47 17.50
CA SER A 234 -0.05 -17.51 18.82
C SER A 234 1.05 -17.58 19.88
N TRP A 235 1.02 -16.65 20.83
CA TRP A 235 1.89 -16.70 22.01
C TRP A 235 1.36 -17.71 23.02
N LYS A 236 2.22 -18.18 23.89
CA LYS A 236 1.82 -19.01 25.04
C LYS A 236 0.75 -18.28 25.85
N GLY A 237 -0.36 -18.97 26.10
CA GLY A 237 -1.49 -18.43 26.86
C GLY A 237 -2.51 -17.66 26.01
N ASP A 238 -2.30 -17.52 24.71
CA ASP A 238 -3.34 -17.02 23.81
C ASP A 238 -4.49 -18.07 23.71
N PRO A 239 -5.72 -17.62 23.54
CA PRO A 239 -6.82 -18.54 23.31
C PRO A 239 -6.58 -19.36 22.04
N PRO A 240 -7.02 -20.63 21.99
CA PRO A 240 -6.92 -21.45 20.80
C PRO A 240 -7.66 -20.79 19.64
N ARG A 241 -7.07 -20.85 18.46
CA ARG A 241 -7.57 -20.21 17.21
C ARG A 241 -7.64 -21.25 16.11
#